data_f7188f5fd28a4e5ba67e8c98df979f17
#
_entry.id   f7188f5fd28a4e5ba67e8c98df979f17
#
_cell.length_a   1.000
_cell.length_b   1.000
_cell.length_c   1.000
_cell.angle_alpha   90.00
_cell.angle_beta   90.00
_cell.angle_gamma   90.00
#
_symmetry.space_group_name_H-M   'P 1'
#
loop_
_entity.id
_entity.type
_entity.pdbx_description
1 polymer ?
#
loop_
_entity_poly.entity_id
_entity_poly.type
_entity_poly.pdbx_seq_one_letter_code
_entity_poly.pdbx_strand_id
1 'polypeptide(L)'
;MPLQWSHKIFGIDKVGFEQTALEIFRFQYDHNALYAGYANAVHKSPDNVNSLLDIPFLPIRFFKSHEVKTTSFESDIFFESSGTTGTINSRHFIKNIALYEESFLKGFEQEYGKISDWYIIGLLPSYLERKNASLVYMVQELINKSGHSASGFYLDEFEKLSTTLI
;
A
#
# COMPACT_ATOMS: atom_id res chain seq x y z
N MET A 1 -2.40 10.37 -8.62
CA MET A 1 -0.98 10.53 -8.97
C MET A 1 -0.87 10.45 -10.48
N PRO A 2 -0.19 11.36 -11.19
CA PRO A 2 0.01 11.23 -12.63
C PRO A 2 0.78 9.95 -12.96
N LEU A 3 0.52 9.32 -14.11
CA LEU A 3 1.20 8.09 -14.59
C LEU A 3 2.74 8.19 -14.57
N GLN A 4 3.28 9.38 -14.75
CA GLN A 4 4.73 9.64 -14.68
C GLN A 4 5.37 9.28 -13.33
N TRP A 5 4.62 9.26 -12.22
CA TRP A 5 5.16 8.91 -10.91
C TRP A 5 5.39 7.42 -10.71
N SER A 6 4.53 6.56 -11.28
CA SER A 6 4.73 5.11 -11.15
C SER A 6 6.03 4.68 -11.81
N HIS A 7 6.28 5.10 -13.05
CA HIS A 7 7.56 4.80 -13.72
C HIS A 7 8.77 5.32 -12.93
N LYS A 8 8.67 6.54 -12.39
CA LYS A 8 9.76 7.14 -11.63
C LYS A 8 10.02 6.38 -10.32
N ILE A 9 8.98 6.04 -9.56
CA ILE A 9 9.09 5.35 -8.26
C ILE A 9 9.64 3.93 -8.44
N PHE A 10 9.13 3.18 -9.40
CA PHE A 10 9.53 1.79 -9.60
C PHE A 10 10.81 1.58 -10.42
N GLY A 11 11.33 2.63 -11.04
CA GLY A 11 12.60 2.64 -11.76
C GLY A 11 13.75 3.29 -11.00
N ILE A 12 13.53 3.68 -9.72
CA ILE A 12 14.50 4.45 -8.96
C ILE A 12 15.69 3.58 -8.50
N ASP A 13 16.86 4.13 -8.60
CA ASP A 13 18.08 3.58 -7.99
C ASP A 13 18.41 4.28 -6.65
N LYS A 14 19.45 3.81 -5.97
CA LYS A 14 19.88 4.39 -4.69
C LYS A 14 20.27 5.85 -4.80
N VAL A 15 20.80 6.27 -5.95
CA VAL A 15 21.27 7.64 -6.17
C VAL A 15 20.10 8.61 -6.34
N GLY A 16 19.06 8.20 -7.06
CA GLY A 16 17.87 9.00 -7.31
C GLY A 16 16.85 9.02 -6.18
N PHE A 17 17.00 8.16 -5.17
CA PHE A 17 15.98 7.95 -4.13
C PHE A 17 15.66 9.23 -3.34
N GLU A 18 16.69 9.90 -2.78
CA GLU A 18 16.49 11.11 -1.99
C GLU A 18 15.84 12.23 -2.80
N GLN A 19 16.33 12.46 -4.01
CA GLN A 19 15.76 13.48 -4.91
C GLN A 19 14.28 13.20 -5.20
N THR A 20 13.93 11.95 -5.48
CA THR A 20 12.52 11.58 -5.74
C THR A 20 11.66 11.69 -4.48
N ALA A 21 12.19 11.33 -3.31
CA ALA A 21 11.47 11.50 -2.04
C ALA A 21 11.17 12.98 -1.75
N LEU A 22 12.13 13.89 -2.00
CA LEU A 22 11.94 15.33 -1.86
C LEU A 22 10.91 15.89 -2.87
N GLU A 23 10.90 15.39 -4.10
CA GLU A 23 9.89 15.78 -5.09
C GLU A 23 8.49 15.30 -4.68
N ILE A 24 8.37 14.08 -4.16
CA ILE A 24 7.10 13.54 -3.62
C ILE A 24 6.64 14.37 -2.41
N PHE A 25 7.56 14.74 -1.51
CA PHE A 25 7.25 15.62 -0.39
C PHE A 25 6.64 16.94 -0.88
N ARG A 26 7.30 17.64 -1.83
CA ARG A 26 6.78 18.90 -2.39
C ARG A 26 5.42 18.72 -3.04
N PHE A 27 5.26 17.66 -3.84
CA PHE A 27 3.98 17.34 -4.47
C PHE A 27 2.87 17.11 -3.43
N GLN A 28 3.15 16.37 -2.37
CA GLN A 28 2.16 16.14 -1.30
C GLN A 28 1.87 17.42 -0.52
N TYR A 29 2.87 18.22 -0.24
CA TYR A 29 2.70 19.51 0.44
C TYR A 29 1.78 20.43 -0.37
N ASP A 30 1.96 20.54 -1.68
CA ASP A 30 1.19 21.41 -2.56
C ASP A 30 -0.26 20.92 -2.81
N HIS A 31 -0.49 19.60 -2.73
CA HIS A 31 -1.75 18.98 -3.16
C HIS A 31 -2.52 18.25 -2.06
N ASN A 32 -2.04 18.29 -0.81
CA ASN A 32 -2.71 17.73 0.34
C ASN A 32 -2.72 18.75 1.49
N ALA A 33 -3.82 19.48 1.62
CA ALA A 33 -3.97 20.54 2.62
C ALA A 33 -3.78 20.03 4.06
N LEU A 34 -4.21 18.80 4.36
CA LEU A 34 -4.00 18.19 5.68
C LEU A 34 -2.52 17.98 5.97
N TYR A 35 -1.79 17.44 4.99
CA TYR A 35 -0.35 17.22 5.12
C TYR A 35 0.42 18.55 5.23
N ALA A 36 0.08 19.54 4.40
CA ALA A 36 0.68 20.88 4.49
C ALA A 36 0.45 21.52 5.86
N GLY A 37 -0.78 21.42 6.39
CA GLY A 37 -1.11 21.91 7.74
C GLY A 37 -0.27 21.23 8.83
N TYR A 38 -0.12 19.91 8.75
CA TYR A 38 0.74 19.18 9.68
C TYR A 38 2.22 19.56 9.54
N ALA A 39 2.75 19.62 8.33
CA ALA A 39 4.14 19.99 8.08
C ALA A 39 4.46 21.40 8.63
N ASN A 40 3.57 22.37 8.39
CA ASN A 40 3.70 23.72 8.93
C ASN A 40 3.66 23.74 10.46
N ALA A 41 2.79 22.93 11.07
CA ALA A 41 2.70 22.84 12.55
C ALA A 41 3.99 22.31 13.20
N VAL A 42 4.79 21.52 12.46
CA VAL A 42 6.11 21.05 12.91
C VAL A 42 7.26 21.88 12.30
N HIS A 43 6.96 23.06 11.79
CA HIS A 43 7.90 24.01 11.20
C HIS A 43 8.69 23.46 9.99
N LYS A 44 8.05 22.62 9.18
CA LYS A 44 8.62 22.08 7.93
C LYS A 44 7.84 22.57 6.72
N SER A 45 8.59 23.03 5.71
CA SER A 45 8.05 23.52 4.43
C SER A 45 9.02 23.20 3.29
N PRO A 46 8.64 23.36 2.02
CA PRO A 46 9.55 23.22 0.89
C PRO A 46 10.82 24.07 0.97
N ASP A 47 10.81 25.17 1.73
CA ASP A 47 11.95 26.08 1.87
C ASP A 47 13.03 25.54 2.81
N ASN A 48 12.67 24.66 3.76
CA ASN A 48 13.60 24.17 4.78
C ASN A 48 13.75 22.64 4.83
N VAL A 49 13.04 21.88 3.98
CA VAL A 49 13.19 20.45 3.80
C VAL A 49 14.12 20.19 2.61
N ASN A 50 15.38 19.89 2.90
CA ASN A 50 16.43 19.74 1.90
C ASN A 50 17.07 18.34 1.87
N SER A 51 16.73 17.49 2.82
CA SER A 51 17.20 16.10 2.90
C SER A 51 16.09 15.14 3.27
N LEU A 52 16.30 13.85 3.05
CA LEU A 52 15.36 12.79 3.43
C LEU A 52 14.98 12.84 4.92
N LEU A 53 15.96 13.17 5.78
CA LEU A 53 15.77 13.24 7.23
C LEU A 53 14.91 14.44 7.67
N ASP A 54 14.75 15.44 6.83
CA ASP A 54 13.92 16.61 7.10
C ASP A 54 12.44 16.38 6.81
N ILE A 55 12.10 15.39 6.01
CA ILE A 55 10.72 15.15 5.58
C ILE A 55 9.84 14.80 6.78
N PRO A 56 8.79 15.58 7.10
CA PRO A 56 7.89 15.28 8.21
C PRO A 56 6.88 14.22 7.78
N PHE A 57 6.98 13.01 8.32
CA PHE A 57 6.03 11.93 8.03
C PHE A 57 4.73 12.12 8.81
N LEU A 58 3.60 12.11 8.10
CA LEU A 58 2.27 12.22 8.71
C LEU A 58 2.03 11.06 9.69
N PRO A 59 1.69 11.34 10.96
CA PRO A 59 1.39 10.27 11.91
C PRO A 59 0.21 9.40 11.47
N ILE A 60 0.37 8.08 11.56
CA ILE A 60 -0.61 7.08 11.07
C ILE A 60 -2.03 7.28 11.65
N ARG A 61 -2.15 7.86 12.85
CA ARG A 61 -3.43 8.14 13.50
C ARG A 61 -4.32 9.10 12.70
N PHE A 62 -3.74 9.94 11.81
CA PHE A 62 -4.53 10.85 10.97
C PHE A 62 -5.48 10.08 10.06
N PHE A 63 -5.11 8.90 9.61
CA PHE A 63 -5.96 8.04 8.79
C PHE A 63 -7.21 7.50 9.53
N LYS A 64 -7.27 7.66 10.87
CA LYS A 64 -8.46 7.32 11.67
C LYS A 64 -9.44 8.49 11.78
N SER A 65 -8.94 9.71 11.77
CA SER A 65 -9.71 10.91 12.09
C SER A 65 -9.94 11.82 10.88
N HIS A 66 -9.20 11.61 9.80
CA HIS A 66 -9.23 12.45 8.61
C HIS A 66 -9.27 11.63 7.34
N GLU A 67 -9.84 12.19 6.30
CA GLU A 67 -9.73 11.69 4.94
C GLU A 67 -8.41 12.18 4.32
N VAL A 68 -7.40 11.29 4.32
CA VAL A 68 -6.07 11.62 3.82
C VAL A 68 -6.01 11.32 2.33
N LYS A 69 -6.04 12.37 1.51
CA LYS A 69 -5.95 12.29 0.04
C LYS A 69 -5.00 13.34 -0.48
N THR A 70 -4.11 12.96 -1.38
CA THR A 70 -3.29 13.90 -2.16
C THR A 70 -3.96 14.13 -3.51
N THR A 71 -4.34 15.36 -3.80
CA THR A 71 -5.27 15.81 -4.84
C THR A 71 -6.74 15.48 -4.51
N SER A 72 -7.67 16.11 -5.23
CA SER A 72 -9.09 15.77 -5.15
C SER A 72 -9.38 14.58 -6.07
N PHE A 73 -10.03 13.55 -5.53
CA PHE A 73 -10.52 12.40 -6.31
C PHE A 73 -11.64 11.69 -5.53
N GLU A 74 -12.55 11.09 -6.26
CA GLU A 74 -13.48 10.10 -5.73
C GLU A 74 -12.79 8.74 -5.73
N SER A 75 -13.05 7.94 -4.70
CA SER A 75 -12.42 6.64 -4.53
C SER A 75 -13.48 5.60 -4.25
N ASP A 76 -13.63 4.66 -5.17
CA ASP A 76 -14.50 3.51 -5.02
C ASP A 76 -13.86 2.40 -4.17
N ILE A 77 -12.53 2.48 -3.97
CA ILE A 77 -11.74 1.49 -3.23
C ILE A 77 -11.01 2.18 -2.09
N PHE A 78 -11.17 1.64 -0.88
CA PHE A 78 -10.36 2.02 0.27
C PHE A 78 -9.97 0.79 1.07
N PHE A 79 -8.82 0.85 1.72
CA PHE A 79 -8.42 -0.17 2.67
C PHE A 79 -8.64 0.29 4.10
N GLU A 80 -9.07 -0.65 4.95
CA GLU A 80 -9.26 -0.43 6.38
C GLU A 80 -8.27 -1.25 7.20
N SER A 81 -7.78 -0.65 8.29
CA SER A 81 -7.03 -1.41 9.28
C SER A 81 -7.96 -2.38 10.02
N SER A 82 -7.41 -3.52 10.48
CA SER A 82 -8.09 -4.37 11.44
C SER A 82 -8.19 -3.62 12.78
N GLY A 83 -9.34 -2.97 13.03
CA GLY A 83 -9.60 -2.34 14.32
C GLY A 83 -9.79 -3.39 15.42
N THR A 84 -9.26 -3.13 16.62
CA THR A 84 -9.73 -3.80 17.82
C THR A 84 -11.16 -3.36 18.11
N THR A 85 -11.99 -4.26 18.64
CA THR A 85 -13.42 -4.04 18.88
C THR A 85 -13.68 -2.69 19.58
N GLY A 86 -14.51 -1.83 18.96
CA GLY A 86 -14.90 -0.53 19.50
C GLY A 86 -14.03 0.67 19.09
N THR A 87 -13.03 0.50 18.22
CA THR A 87 -12.22 1.62 17.71
C THR A 87 -12.57 1.97 16.26
N ILE A 88 -12.44 3.26 15.92
CA ILE A 88 -12.57 3.71 14.51
C ILE A 88 -11.40 3.15 13.71
N ASN A 89 -11.69 2.46 12.61
CA ASN A 89 -10.68 1.95 11.69
C ASN A 89 -10.02 3.10 10.93
N SER A 90 -8.74 2.99 10.66
CA SER A 90 -8.09 3.89 9.70
C SER A 90 -8.50 3.52 8.29
N ARG A 91 -8.69 4.54 7.43
CA ARG A 91 -9.04 4.36 6.02
C ARG A 91 -7.98 4.93 5.13
N HIS A 92 -7.55 4.12 4.17
CA HIS A 92 -6.63 4.53 3.11
C HIS A 92 -7.37 4.51 1.77
N PHE A 93 -7.70 5.68 1.26
CA PHE A 93 -8.39 5.85 -0.01
C PHE A 93 -7.44 5.64 -1.19
N ILE A 94 -7.83 4.80 -2.13
CA ILE A 94 -7.01 4.40 -3.27
C ILE A 94 -7.52 5.12 -4.53
N LYS A 95 -6.68 5.95 -5.12
CA LYS A 95 -6.98 6.63 -6.39
C LYS A 95 -6.79 5.73 -7.61
N ASN A 96 -5.78 4.86 -7.56
CA ASN A 96 -5.45 3.93 -8.64
C ASN A 96 -4.92 2.63 -8.03
N ILE A 97 -5.74 1.61 -8.11
CA ILE A 97 -5.41 0.29 -7.56
C ILE A 97 -4.20 -0.33 -8.26
N ALA A 98 -4.00 -0.08 -9.56
CA ALA A 98 -2.87 -0.63 -10.31
C ALA A 98 -1.51 -0.19 -9.73
N LEU A 99 -1.42 1.00 -9.11
CA LEU A 99 -0.19 1.42 -8.44
C LEU A 99 0.11 0.57 -7.20
N TYR A 100 -0.92 0.21 -6.44
CA TYR A 100 -0.78 -0.70 -5.30
C TYR A 100 -0.39 -2.10 -5.75
N GLU A 101 -1.05 -2.60 -6.79
CA GLU A 101 -0.73 -3.91 -7.39
C GLU A 101 0.71 -3.95 -7.89
N GLU A 102 1.14 -2.98 -8.69
CA GLU A 102 2.53 -2.90 -9.17
C GLU A 102 3.53 -2.89 -8.02
N SER A 103 3.22 -2.18 -6.92
CA SER A 103 4.08 -2.07 -5.75
C SER A 103 4.34 -3.43 -5.09
N PHE A 104 3.28 -4.18 -4.75
CA PHE A 104 3.47 -5.45 -4.07
C PHE A 104 3.95 -6.56 -5.01
N LEU A 105 3.57 -6.55 -6.29
CA LEU A 105 4.06 -7.52 -7.28
C LEU A 105 5.57 -7.37 -7.48
N LYS A 106 6.05 -6.16 -7.72
CA LYS A 106 7.49 -5.89 -7.86
C LYS A 106 8.26 -6.18 -6.57
N GLY A 107 7.68 -5.81 -5.40
CA GLY A 107 8.29 -6.14 -4.12
C GLY A 107 8.41 -7.64 -3.90
N PHE A 108 7.38 -8.42 -4.23
CA PHE A 108 7.43 -9.87 -4.16
C PHE A 108 8.50 -10.45 -5.10
N GLU A 109 8.50 -10.04 -6.37
CA GLU A 109 9.44 -10.56 -7.37
C GLU A 109 10.89 -10.19 -7.06
N GLN A 110 11.13 -9.05 -6.45
CA GLN A 110 12.47 -8.63 -6.02
C GLN A 110 13.04 -9.53 -4.93
N GLU A 111 12.21 -10.02 -4.00
CA GLU A 111 12.66 -10.83 -2.86
C GLU A 111 12.58 -12.34 -3.15
N TYR A 112 11.58 -12.78 -3.91
CA TYR A 112 11.25 -14.19 -4.08
C TYR A 112 11.35 -14.68 -5.51
N GLY A 113 11.60 -13.81 -6.49
CA GLY A 113 11.60 -14.17 -7.91
C GLY A 113 10.18 -14.22 -8.50
N LYS A 114 10.03 -14.92 -9.63
CA LYS A 114 8.76 -14.93 -10.37
C LYS A 114 7.62 -15.53 -9.55
N ILE A 115 6.48 -14.84 -9.50
CA ILE A 115 5.28 -15.28 -8.78
C ILE A 115 4.79 -16.66 -9.27
N SER A 116 4.90 -16.93 -10.57
CA SER A 116 4.55 -18.23 -11.17
C SER A 116 5.34 -19.43 -10.64
N ASP A 117 6.44 -19.21 -9.93
CA ASP A 117 7.28 -20.27 -9.39
C ASP A 117 6.83 -20.67 -7.96
N TRP A 118 5.76 -20.04 -7.43
CA TRP A 118 5.32 -20.18 -6.06
C TRP A 118 3.87 -20.63 -5.92
N TYR A 119 3.62 -21.54 -4.99
CA TYR A 119 2.28 -21.80 -4.45
C TYR A 119 1.99 -20.77 -3.37
N ILE A 120 0.93 -20.00 -3.53
CA ILE A 120 0.51 -18.96 -2.59
C ILE A 120 -0.61 -19.49 -1.72
N ILE A 121 -0.34 -19.69 -0.44
CA ILE A 121 -1.30 -20.23 0.54
C ILE A 121 -1.63 -19.16 1.56
N GLY A 122 -2.88 -18.73 1.58
CA GLY A 122 -3.40 -17.76 2.54
C GLY A 122 -4.09 -18.43 3.72
N LEU A 123 -3.51 -18.35 4.93
CA LEU A 123 -4.15 -18.80 6.19
C LEU A 123 -4.86 -17.61 6.86
N LEU A 124 -5.73 -16.95 6.12
CA LEU A 124 -6.49 -15.78 6.53
C LEU A 124 -7.87 -15.80 5.84
N PRO A 125 -8.88 -15.04 6.35
CA PRO A 125 -10.17 -14.94 5.71
C PRO A 125 -10.07 -14.54 4.24
N SER A 126 -10.94 -15.08 3.40
CA SER A 126 -10.97 -14.76 1.98
C SER A 126 -11.31 -13.28 1.72
N TYR A 127 -11.04 -12.80 0.52
CA TYR A 127 -11.44 -11.45 0.12
C TYR A 127 -12.96 -11.22 0.18
N LEU A 128 -13.76 -12.25 -0.02
CA LEU A 128 -15.21 -12.18 0.10
C LEU A 128 -15.67 -11.85 1.52
N GLU A 129 -14.92 -12.30 2.53
CA GLU A 129 -15.23 -12.07 3.94
C GLU A 129 -14.69 -10.72 4.44
N ARG A 130 -13.56 -10.26 3.90
CA ARG A 130 -12.88 -9.01 4.32
C ARG A 130 -12.42 -8.16 3.13
N LYS A 131 -13.38 -7.63 2.39
CA LYS A 131 -13.17 -6.87 1.13
C LYS A 131 -12.24 -5.65 1.26
N ASN A 132 -12.21 -4.99 2.43
CA ASN A 132 -11.42 -3.77 2.62
C ASN A 132 -10.06 -4.02 3.27
N ALA A 133 -9.63 -5.27 3.44
CA ALA A 133 -8.32 -5.59 4.00
C ALA A 133 -7.26 -5.61 2.90
N SER A 134 -6.28 -4.70 2.96
CA SER A 134 -5.20 -4.61 1.96
C SER A 134 -4.40 -5.90 1.83
N LEU A 135 -4.09 -6.56 2.95
CA LEU A 135 -3.38 -7.84 2.95
C LEU A 135 -4.16 -8.93 2.22
N VAL A 136 -5.47 -9.02 2.46
CA VAL A 136 -6.32 -10.02 1.81
C VAL A 136 -6.40 -9.76 0.31
N TYR A 137 -6.54 -8.50 -0.10
CA TYR A 137 -6.48 -8.10 -1.50
C TYR A 137 -5.15 -8.52 -2.15
N MET A 138 -4.03 -8.20 -1.51
CA MET A 138 -2.69 -8.57 -2.00
C MET A 138 -2.53 -10.08 -2.17
N VAL A 139 -2.93 -10.87 -1.17
CA VAL A 139 -2.85 -12.33 -1.23
C VAL A 139 -3.75 -12.90 -2.33
N GLN A 140 -4.96 -12.36 -2.52
CA GLN A 140 -5.84 -12.77 -3.61
C GLN A 140 -5.18 -12.54 -4.99
N GLU A 141 -4.58 -11.37 -5.20
CA GLU A 141 -3.90 -11.08 -6.46
C GLU A 141 -2.63 -11.93 -6.68
N LEU A 142 -1.87 -12.22 -5.63
CA LEU A 142 -0.73 -13.15 -5.71
C LEU A 142 -1.20 -14.57 -6.06
N ILE A 143 -2.31 -15.05 -5.48
CA ILE A 143 -2.93 -16.33 -5.83
C ILE A 143 -3.30 -16.35 -7.32
N ASN A 144 -3.99 -15.31 -7.79
CA ASN A 144 -4.38 -15.18 -9.20
C ASN A 144 -3.17 -15.20 -10.14
N LYS A 145 -2.11 -14.48 -9.78
CA LYS A 145 -0.89 -14.34 -10.59
C LYS A 145 0.01 -15.58 -10.55
N SER A 146 -0.03 -16.36 -9.48
CA SER A 146 0.74 -17.62 -9.39
C SER A 146 0.29 -18.64 -10.45
N GLY A 147 -1.01 -18.65 -10.80
CA GLY A 147 -1.58 -19.56 -11.77
C GLY A 147 -1.63 -21.04 -11.33
N HIS A 148 -1.20 -21.35 -10.10
CA HIS A 148 -1.22 -22.71 -9.58
C HIS A 148 -2.57 -23.08 -9.00
N SER A 149 -3.11 -24.24 -9.35
CA SER A 149 -4.40 -24.73 -8.85
C SER A 149 -4.43 -24.99 -7.35
N ALA A 150 -3.27 -25.18 -6.73
CA ALA A 150 -3.11 -25.37 -5.29
C ALA A 150 -2.97 -24.03 -4.52
N SER A 151 -2.79 -22.90 -5.21
CA SER A 151 -2.82 -21.60 -4.56
C SER A 151 -4.25 -21.23 -4.14
N GLY A 152 -4.41 -20.72 -2.92
CA GLY A 152 -5.75 -20.38 -2.40
C GLY A 152 -5.77 -19.99 -0.93
N PHE A 153 -6.97 -19.71 -0.45
CA PHE A 153 -7.23 -19.48 0.98
C PHE A 153 -7.64 -20.79 1.65
N TYR A 154 -7.02 -21.07 2.80
CA TYR A 154 -7.17 -22.36 3.52
C TYR A 154 -7.46 -22.17 5.02
N LEU A 155 -7.97 -21.02 5.46
CA LEU A 155 -8.09 -20.66 6.88
C LEU A 155 -8.60 -21.81 7.77
N ASP A 156 -9.68 -22.46 7.38
CA ASP A 156 -10.33 -23.54 8.14
C ASP A 156 -10.33 -24.90 7.40
N GLU A 157 -9.65 -24.98 6.24
CA GLU A 157 -9.63 -26.17 5.38
C GLU A 157 -8.36 -27.01 5.62
N PHE A 158 -8.09 -27.42 6.87
CA PHE A 158 -6.84 -28.09 7.25
C PHE A 158 -6.61 -29.44 6.57
N GLU A 159 -7.65 -30.22 6.29
CA GLU A 159 -7.55 -31.49 5.57
C GLU A 159 -7.12 -31.25 4.10
N LYS A 160 -7.74 -30.29 3.45
CA LYS A 160 -7.40 -29.87 2.09
C LYS A 160 -5.99 -29.32 2.02
N LEU A 161 -5.61 -28.46 2.97
CA LEU A 161 -4.24 -27.94 3.07
C LEU A 161 -3.21 -29.07 3.24
N SER A 162 -3.46 -29.99 4.14
CA SER A 162 -2.59 -31.18 4.37
C SER A 162 -2.41 -31.98 3.09
N THR A 163 -3.49 -32.25 2.33
CA THR A 163 -3.43 -32.97 1.07
C THR A 163 -2.69 -32.19 -0.01
N THR A 164 -2.74 -30.87 0.03
CA THR A 164 -2.08 -29.99 -0.94
C THR A 164 -0.55 -29.92 -0.72
N LEU A 165 -0.10 -30.10 0.53
CA LEU A 165 1.32 -30.01 0.92
C LEU A 165 2.09 -31.33 0.82
N ILE A 166 1.44 -32.46 0.53
CA ILE A 166 2.03 -33.79 0.32
C ILE A 166 2.28 -34.04 -1.17
#